data_86dd4fd2be03336f27c6b0868cc069a0
#
_entry.id   86dd4fd2be03336f27c6b0868cc069a0
#
_cell.length_a   1.000
_cell.length_b   1.000
_cell.length_c   1.000
_cell.angle_alpha   90.00
_cell.angle_beta   90.00
_cell.angle_gamma   90.00
#
_symmetry.space_group_name_H-M   'P 1'
#
loop_
_entity.id
_entity.type
_entity.pdbx_description
1 polymer ?
#
loop_
_entity_poly.entity_id
_entity_poly.type
_entity_poly.pdbx_seq_one_letter_code
_entity_poly.pdbx_strand_id
1 'polypeptide(L)'
;MSSEDSGQDKTEEPTDKKKKDSREQGQVAQSKDLASVGVLLAVTMAFAFFGPGMSKKLEAQTIRFFSVGVDNPEAFINDPTVLMADVLLTITEIVAPILITAVIAGFALAVAQVGFFWSWKPMTPDIKRFDPIKGLKNKLFSAQAIAEWVKSMGKVVIVAAVSWKLAVDYAPKLVELADYDLRGSVHFGVLVVAKLVGFVLLAMLALGIADYAFQFWQTRKKMMMTLKELKDETKEQEGDPHMKARVRSLMHEASRGRLAADMAEATVVISNPSHYSVAVKYDVGQPGPPIIVARGLDKRAQLIKELARSQGIPRVENRPLARALYAQCKVGDAIPAGLYEAVAEVLAFVYRLRASHGYAGGAQPGTGIA
;
A
#
# COMPACT_ATOMS: atom_id res chain seq x y z
N MET A 1 18.74 10.25 5.58
CA MET A 1 18.89 11.66 5.26
C MET A 1 17.73 12.37 5.90
N SER A 2 17.98 13.16 6.94
CA SER A 2 17.00 14.02 7.57
C SER A 2 16.63 15.10 6.57
N SER A 3 15.38 15.15 6.16
CA SER A 3 14.84 16.26 5.39
C SER A 3 14.95 17.50 6.27
N GLU A 4 15.96 18.32 5.97
CA GLU A 4 16.11 19.64 6.55
C GLU A 4 14.84 20.45 6.27
N ASP A 5 14.35 20.98 7.31
CA ASP A 5 13.35 21.96 7.57
C ASP A 5 13.33 23.06 6.50
N SER A 6 12.66 22.81 5.41
CA SER A 6 12.17 23.89 4.57
C SER A 6 11.03 24.52 5.36
N GLY A 7 11.16 25.74 5.86
CA GLY A 7 10.21 26.44 6.70
C GLY A 7 8.79 26.63 6.11
N GLN A 8 8.30 25.62 5.42
CA GLN A 8 6.96 25.51 4.89
C GLN A 8 6.12 24.68 5.85
N ASP A 9 5.01 25.20 6.30
CA ASP A 9 4.05 24.51 7.12
C ASP A 9 3.52 23.26 6.38
N LYS A 10 3.46 22.15 7.11
CA LYS A 10 2.87 20.89 6.65
C LYS A 10 1.35 20.98 6.75
N THR A 11 0.72 21.41 5.67
CA THR A 11 -0.73 21.66 5.59
C THR A 11 -1.48 20.63 4.77
N GLU A 12 -0.77 19.88 3.90
CA GLU A 12 -1.40 18.96 2.97
C GLU A 12 -1.63 17.59 3.57
N GLU A 13 -2.73 16.94 3.17
CA GLU A 13 -3.05 15.60 3.61
C GLU A 13 -2.06 14.56 3.05
N PRO A 14 -1.70 13.53 3.85
CA PRO A 14 -0.79 12.50 3.38
C PRO A 14 -1.38 11.67 2.25
N THR A 15 -0.60 11.44 1.20
CA THR A 15 -0.94 10.52 0.11
C THR A 15 -1.05 9.08 0.60
N ASP A 16 -1.68 8.22 -0.19
CA ASP A 16 -1.79 6.79 0.17
C ASP A 16 -0.43 6.08 0.20
N LYS A 17 0.52 6.52 -0.64
CA LYS A 17 1.91 6.05 -0.59
C LYS A 17 2.56 6.43 0.74
N LYS A 18 2.47 7.70 1.16
CA LYS A 18 2.99 8.18 2.44
C LYS A 18 2.41 7.43 3.64
N LYS A 19 1.08 7.18 3.64
CA LYS A 19 0.41 6.36 4.66
C LYS A 19 0.96 4.93 4.69
N LYS A 20 1.17 4.31 3.52
CA LYS A 20 1.72 2.97 3.40
C LYS A 20 3.16 2.92 3.90
N ASP A 21 4.01 3.84 3.46
CA ASP A 21 5.41 3.93 3.86
C ASP A 21 5.55 4.15 5.37
N SER A 22 4.71 5.01 5.97
CA SER A 22 4.66 5.22 7.42
C SER A 22 4.27 3.94 8.17
N ARG A 23 3.28 3.20 7.69
CA ARG A 23 2.92 1.89 8.25
C ARG A 23 4.06 0.89 8.15
N GLU A 24 4.73 0.81 7.00
CA GLU A 24 5.88 -0.07 6.80
C GLU A 24 7.06 0.27 7.72
N GLN A 25 7.21 1.53 8.11
CA GLN A 25 8.19 1.99 9.09
C GLN A 25 7.75 1.78 10.56
N GLY A 26 6.54 1.25 10.79
CA GLY A 26 5.97 1.04 12.11
C GLY A 26 5.42 2.31 12.76
N GLN A 27 5.23 3.40 12.00
CA GLN A 27 4.64 4.63 12.48
C GLN A 27 3.12 4.53 12.39
N VAL A 28 2.50 3.92 13.40
CA VAL A 28 1.06 3.69 13.49
C VAL A 28 0.49 4.34 14.75
N ALA A 29 -0.77 4.76 14.69
CA ALA A 29 -1.49 5.24 15.86
C ALA A 29 -1.84 4.05 16.75
N GLN A 30 -1.25 3.97 17.92
CA GLN A 30 -1.52 2.92 18.90
C GLN A 30 -1.51 3.51 20.30
N SER A 31 -2.56 3.24 21.08
CA SER A 31 -2.61 3.52 22.52
C SER A 31 -2.37 2.23 23.30
N LYS A 32 -1.26 2.21 24.02
CA LYS A 32 -0.95 1.10 24.94
C LYS A 32 -1.95 1.03 26.09
N ASP A 33 -2.44 2.19 26.54
CA ASP A 33 -3.40 2.30 27.60
C ASP A 33 -4.73 1.66 27.23
N LEU A 34 -5.25 1.98 26.05
CA LEU A 34 -6.49 1.37 25.54
C LEU A 34 -6.35 -0.16 25.39
N ALA A 35 -5.21 -0.63 24.85
CA ALA A 35 -4.95 -2.05 24.73
C ALA A 35 -4.93 -2.75 26.09
N SER A 36 -4.19 -2.19 27.06
CA SER A 36 -4.08 -2.76 28.41
C SER A 36 -5.44 -2.82 29.13
N VAL A 37 -6.18 -1.72 29.09
CA VAL A 37 -7.52 -1.66 29.71
C VAL A 37 -8.51 -2.59 29.03
N GLY A 38 -8.46 -2.70 27.71
CA GLY A 38 -9.33 -3.63 26.97
C GLY A 38 -9.05 -5.08 27.32
N VAL A 39 -7.77 -5.48 27.45
CA VAL A 39 -7.40 -6.83 27.92
C VAL A 39 -7.88 -7.05 29.34
N LEU A 40 -7.67 -6.10 30.27
CA LEU A 40 -8.12 -6.22 31.65
C LEU A 40 -9.65 -6.34 31.73
N LEU A 41 -10.37 -5.61 30.90
CA LEU A 41 -11.83 -5.68 30.82
C LEU A 41 -12.28 -7.08 30.33
N ALA A 42 -11.64 -7.59 29.27
CA ALA A 42 -11.94 -8.93 28.76
C ALA A 42 -11.65 -10.02 29.80
N VAL A 43 -10.53 -9.92 30.51
CA VAL A 43 -10.15 -10.84 31.59
C VAL A 43 -11.15 -10.72 32.77
N THR A 44 -11.56 -9.53 33.14
CA THR A 44 -12.58 -9.33 34.20
C THR A 44 -13.91 -9.94 33.81
N MET A 45 -14.34 -9.78 32.54
CA MET A 45 -15.54 -10.44 32.03
C MET A 45 -15.40 -11.97 32.03
N ALA A 46 -14.23 -12.47 31.66
CA ALA A 46 -13.95 -13.91 31.70
C ALA A 46 -14.03 -14.44 33.13
N PHE A 47 -13.52 -13.72 34.15
CA PHE A 47 -13.68 -14.09 35.54
C PHE A 47 -15.14 -14.07 35.98
N ALA A 48 -15.93 -13.11 35.56
CA ALA A 48 -17.36 -13.06 35.86
C ALA A 48 -18.13 -14.26 35.27
N PHE A 49 -17.75 -14.67 34.05
CA PHE A 49 -18.39 -15.78 33.33
C PHE A 49 -17.94 -17.17 33.81
N PHE A 50 -16.62 -17.38 33.88
CA PHE A 50 -16.05 -18.68 34.24
C PHE A 50 -15.87 -18.87 35.74
N GLY A 51 -15.86 -17.80 36.55
CA GLY A 51 -15.55 -17.79 37.96
C GLY A 51 -16.40 -18.77 38.81
N PRO A 52 -17.74 -18.87 38.63
CA PRO A 52 -18.54 -19.85 39.34
C PRO A 52 -18.13 -21.31 39.04
N GLY A 53 -17.69 -21.61 37.81
CA GLY A 53 -17.18 -22.93 37.45
C GLY A 53 -15.80 -23.19 38.05
N MET A 54 -14.95 -22.16 38.04
CA MET A 54 -13.58 -22.22 38.59
C MET A 54 -13.62 -22.46 40.11
N SER A 55 -14.50 -21.75 40.85
CA SER A 55 -14.63 -21.94 42.29
C SER A 55 -15.07 -23.34 42.65
N LYS A 56 -16.04 -23.93 41.94
CA LYS A 56 -16.49 -25.32 42.15
C LYS A 56 -15.36 -26.33 41.88
N LYS A 57 -14.57 -26.14 40.82
CA LYS A 57 -13.42 -26.99 40.51
C LYS A 57 -12.36 -26.91 41.60
N LEU A 58 -12.06 -25.71 42.08
CA LEU A 58 -11.12 -25.48 43.16
C LEU A 58 -11.58 -26.12 44.46
N GLU A 59 -12.86 -25.96 44.81
CA GLU A 59 -13.49 -26.61 45.99
C GLU A 59 -13.37 -28.14 45.88
N ALA A 60 -13.77 -28.71 44.76
CA ALA A 60 -13.71 -30.15 44.55
C ALA A 60 -12.26 -30.68 44.64
N GLN A 61 -11.30 -29.97 44.06
CA GLN A 61 -9.91 -30.33 44.14
C GLN A 61 -9.33 -30.23 45.54
N THR A 62 -9.74 -29.20 46.28
CA THR A 62 -9.34 -29.01 47.68
C THR A 62 -9.86 -30.15 48.56
N ILE A 63 -11.17 -30.47 48.45
CA ILE A 63 -11.77 -31.62 49.18
C ILE A 63 -11.05 -32.92 48.82
N ARG A 64 -10.83 -33.17 47.53
CA ARG A 64 -10.14 -34.37 47.08
C ARG A 64 -8.72 -34.48 47.64
N PHE A 65 -7.97 -33.39 47.61
CA PHE A 65 -6.60 -33.36 48.15
C PHE A 65 -6.55 -33.69 49.63
N PHE A 66 -7.45 -33.09 50.42
CA PHE A 66 -7.52 -33.38 51.85
C PHE A 66 -8.09 -34.75 52.15
N SER A 67 -9.08 -35.25 51.41
CA SER A 67 -9.64 -36.62 51.64
C SER A 67 -8.59 -37.70 51.34
N VAL A 68 -7.83 -37.57 50.26
CA VAL A 68 -6.74 -38.53 49.96
C VAL A 68 -5.69 -38.48 51.06
N GLY A 69 -5.34 -37.32 51.61
CA GLY A 69 -4.37 -37.22 52.71
C GLY A 69 -4.84 -37.86 53.99
N VAL A 70 -6.17 -37.86 54.27
CA VAL A 70 -6.79 -38.49 55.48
C VAL A 70 -7.09 -39.96 55.26
N ASP A 71 -7.71 -40.31 54.13
CA ASP A 71 -8.25 -41.66 53.89
C ASP A 71 -7.16 -42.63 53.37
N ASN A 72 -6.13 -42.12 52.72
CA ASN A 72 -5.06 -42.92 52.14
C ASN A 72 -3.69 -42.20 52.14
N PRO A 73 -3.08 -42.00 53.34
CA PRO A 73 -1.82 -41.30 53.49
C PRO A 73 -0.65 -41.98 52.74
N GLU A 74 -0.72 -43.27 52.48
CA GLU A 74 0.27 -44.03 51.72
C GLU A 74 0.31 -43.60 50.23
N ALA A 75 -0.80 -43.11 49.70
CA ALA A 75 -0.82 -42.59 48.32
C ALA A 75 0.05 -41.33 48.14
N PHE A 76 0.20 -40.50 49.18
CA PHE A 76 1.11 -39.36 49.18
C PHE A 76 2.58 -39.78 49.21
N ILE A 77 2.86 -40.93 49.86
CA ILE A 77 4.22 -41.42 50.07
C ILE A 77 4.68 -42.24 48.87
N ASN A 78 3.79 -43.10 48.35
CA ASN A 78 4.13 -44.08 47.31
C ASN A 78 4.08 -43.54 45.89
N ASP A 79 3.18 -42.61 45.58
CA ASP A 79 3.07 -42.02 44.22
C ASP A 79 2.65 -40.52 44.23
N PRO A 80 3.54 -39.65 44.70
CA PRO A 80 3.29 -38.20 44.73
C PRO A 80 3.14 -37.59 43.33
N THR A 81 3.62 -38.31 42.29
CA THR A 81 3.58 -37.80 40.90
C THR A 81 2.18 -37.77 40.32
N VAL A 82 1.34 -38.77 40.63
CA VAL A 82 -0.06 -38.81 40.22
C VAL A 82 -0.86 -37.67 40.84
N LEU A 83 -0.68 -37.43 42.14
CA LEU A 83 -1.34 -36.30 42.82
C LEU A 83 -0.89 -34.95 42.28
N MET A 84 0.41 -34.78 42.03
CA MET A 84 0.96 -33.58 41.42
C MET A 84 0.38 -33.35 40.02
N ALA A 85 0.28 -34.40 39.20
CA ALA A 85 -0.30 -34.32 37.87
C ALA A 85 -1.78 -33.92 37.91
N ASP A 86 -2.56 -34.46 38.82
CA ASP A 86 -3.98 -34.11 39.00
C ASP A 86 -4.17 -32.63 39.41
N VAL A 87 -3.36 -32.16 40.35
CA VAL A 87 -3.34 -30.73 40.75
C VAL A 87 -2.94 -29.81 39.56
N LEU A 88 -1.90 -30.17 38.82
CA LEU A 88 -1.45 -29.40 37.67
C LEU A 88 -2.51 -29.32 36.55
N LEU A 89 -3.18 -30.46 36.29
CA LEU A 89 -4.28 -30.50 35.33
C LEU A 89 -5.42 -29.59 35.74
N THR A 90 -5.84 -29.64 37.02
CA THR A 90 -6.91 -28.79 37.55
C THR A 90 -6.54 -27.30 37.50
N ILE A 91 -5.30 -26.95 37.87
CA ILE A 91 -4.80 -25.56 37.74
C ILE A 91 -4.84 -25.13 36.28
N THR A 92 -4.42 -25.99 35.36
CA THR A 92 -4.44 -25.67 33.92
C THR A 92 -5.87 -25.44 33.43
N GLU A 93 -6.82 -26.28 33.82
CA GLU A 93 -8.23 -26.13 33.47
C GLU A 93 -8.88 -24.86 34.03
N ILE A 94 -8.42 -24.39 35.19
CA ILE A 94 -8.88 -23.16 35.83
C ILE A 94 -8.26 -21.93 35.14
N VAL A 95 -6.96 -21.96 34.84
CA VAL A 95 -6.20 -20.80 34.37
C VAL A 95 -6.29 -20.62 32.85
N ALA A 96 -6.36 -21.73 32.08
CA ALA A 96 -6.34 -21.69 30.63
C ALA A 96 -7.43 -20.80 29.99
N PRO A 97 -8.71 -20.82 30.42
CA PRO A 97 -9.74 -19.94 29.85
C PRO A 97 -9.40 -18.47 30.00
N ILE A 98 -8.79 -18.09 31.11
CA ILE A 98 -8.39 -16.69 31.39
C ILE A 98 -7.22 -16.28 30.49
N LEU A 99 -6.17 -17.13 30.40
CA LEU A 99 -5.03 -16.87 29.55
C LEU A 99 -5.42 -16.79 28.07
N ILE A 100 -6.24 -17.73 27.60
CA ILE A 100 -6.75 -17.72 26.23
C ILE A 100 -7.53 -16.43 25.94
N THR A 101 -8.40 -16.03 26.85
CA THR A 101 -9.15 -14.78 26.71
C THR A 101 -8.21 -13.57 26.65
N ALA A 102 -7.19 -13.50 27.50
CA ALA A 102 -6.21 -12.43 27.51
C ALA A 102 -5.45 -12.34 26.17
N VAL A 103 -5.01 -13.50 25.64
CA VAL A 103 -4.29 -13.56 24.34
C VAL A 103 -5.20 -13.13 23.18
N ILE A 104 -6.43 -13.67 23.15
CA ILE A 104 -7.39 -13.32 22.08
C ILE A 104 -7.73 -11.83 22.15
N ALA A 105 -8.03 -11.30 23.35
CA ALA A 105 -8.34 -9.89 23.53
C ALA A 105 -7.16 -8.99 23.14
N GLY A 106 -5.96 -9.34 23.56
CA GLY A 106 -4.74 -8.59 23.20
C GLY A 106 -4.52 -8.55 21.70
N PHE A 107 -4.65 -9.69 21.03
CA PHE A 107 -4.55 -9.77 19.58
C PHE A 107 -5.65 -8.98 18.88
N ALA A 108 -6.89 -9.15 19.26
CA ALA A 108 -8.04 -8.45 18.68
C ALA A 108 -7.90 -6.94 18.82
N LEU A 109 -7.48 -6.44 20.00
CA LEU A 109 -7.28 -5.01 20.23
C LEU A 109 -6.10 -4.45 19.45
N ALA A 110 -5.02 -5.20 19.29
CA ALA A 110 -3.90 -4.80 18.44
C ALA A 110 -4.34 -4.66 16.98
N VAL A 111 -5.06 -5.65 16.46
CA VAL A 111 -5.60 -5.62 15.10
C VAL A 111 -6.64 -4.50 14.93
N ALA A 112 -7.51 -4.28 15.93
CA ALA A 112 -8.51 -3.21 15.86
C ALA A 112 -7.91 -1.80 15.82
N GLN A 113 -6.78 -1.56 16.50
CA GLN A 113 -6.12 -0.25 16.51
C GLN A 113 -5.28 0.02 15.27
N VAL A 114 -4.52 -0.97 14.80
CA VAL A 114 -3.49 -0.79 13.78
C VAL A 114 -3.90 -1.38 12.44
N GLY A 115 -4.83 -2.33 12.45
CA GLY A 115 -5.16 -3.18 11.31
C GLY A 115 -4.19 -4.36 11.19
N PHE A 116 -4.54 -5.31 10.33
CA PHE A 116 -3.68 -6.45 10.03
C PHE A 116 -2.65 -6.03 8.98
N PHE A 117 -1.37 -5.94 9.37
CA PHE A 117 -0.29 -5.74 8.42
C PHE A 117 1.01 -6.38 8.95
N TRP A 118 1.88 -6.76 8.03
CA TRP A 118 3.16 -7.37 8.34
C TRP A 118 4.30 -6.54 7.75
N SER A 119 5.27 -6.15 8.58
CA SER A 119 6.46 -5.42 8.14
C SER A 119 7.71 -5.93 8.85
N TRP A 120 8.75 -6.21 8.08
CA TRP A 120 10.08 -6.58 8.60
C TRP A 120 11.00 -5.38 8.83
N LYS A 121 10.67 -4.20 8.26
CA LYS A 121 11.53 -3.01 8.34
C LYS A 121 11.86 -2.56 9.77
N PRO A 122 10.91 -2.56 10.74
CA PRO A 122 11.24 -2.18 12.11
C PRO A 122 12.16 -3.15 12.83
N MET A 123 12.29 -4.40 12.36
CA MET A 123 13.11 -5.45 12.96
C MET A 123 14.57 -5.42 12.49
N THR A 124 14.90 -4.64 11.45
CA THR A 124 16.28 -4.50 11.00
C THR A 124 17.11 -3.82 12.08
N PRO A 125 18.25 -4.41 12.47
CA PRO A 125 19.12 -3.84 13.50
C PRO A 125 19.72 -2.53 12.99
N ASP A 126 19.45 -1.43 13.70
CA ASP A 126 20.03 -0.13 13.43
C ASP A 126 20.92 0.26 14.60
N ILE A 127 22.23 0.24 14.38
CA ILE A 127 23.26 0.54 15.39
C ILE A 127 23.06 1.94 16.00
N LYS A 128 22.48 2.87 15.24
CA LYS A 128 22.18 4.23 15.72
C LYS A 128 21.10 4.26 16.82
N ARG A 129 20.29 3.21 16.96
CA ARG A 129 19.30 3.07 18.03
C ARG A 129 19.89 2.63 19.36
N PHE A 130 21.14 2.16 19.36
CA PHE A 130 21.85 1.69 20.57
C PHE A 130 22.65 2.78 21.28
N ASP A 131 22.46 4.06 20.92
CA ASP A 131 23.07 5.16 21.67
C ASP A 131 22.35 5.36 23.03
N PRO A 132 22.91 4.90 24.15
CA PRO A 132 22.23 4.93 25.45
C PRO A 132 22.04 6.34 25.98
N ILE A 133 22.93 7.28 25.62
CA ILE A 133 22.89 8.66 26.12
C ILE A 133 21.74 9.43 25.44
N LYS A 134 21.64 9.33 24.12
CA LYS A 134 20.48 9.90 23.37
C LYS A 134 19.17 9.26 23.77
N GLY A 135 19.15 7.93 23.96
CA GLY A 135 17.99 7.19 24.40
C GLY A 135 17.47 7.66 25.75
N LEU A 136 18.36 7.84 26.72
CA LEU A 136 18.02 8.29 28.06
C LEU A 136 17.52 9.74 28.08
N LYS A 137 18.22 10.64 27.39
CA LYS A 137 17.85 12.06 27.29
C LYS A 137 16.45 12.21 26.63
N ASN A 138 16.17 11.48 25.56
CA ASN A 138 14.90 11.55 24.88
C ASN A 138 13.74 10.91 25.68
N LYS A 139 14.03 9.87 26.49
CA LYS A 139 13.03 9.23 27.34
C LYS A 139 12.70 9.99 28.62
N LEU A 140 13.63 10.76 29.16
CA LEU A 140 13.44 11.45 30.45
C LEU A 140 13.07 12.92 30.28
N PHE A 141 13.63 13.62 29.28
CA PHE A 141 13.55 15.08 29.17
C PHE A 141 12.88 15.57 27.86
N SER A 142 12.24 14.69 27.11
CA SER A 142 11.46 15.15 25.95
C SER A 142 10.08 15.65 26.36
N ALA A 143 9.52 16.58 25.59
CA ALA A 143 8.14 17.04 25.79
C ALA A 143 7.11 15.88 25.75
N GLN A 144 7.42 14.83 24.99
CA GLN A 144 6.62 13.60 24.97
C GLN A 144 6.70 12.84 26.30
N ALA A 145 7.90 12.72 26.88
CA ALA A 145 8.08 12.08 28.18
C ALA A 145 7.31 12.81 29.29
N ILE A 146 7.41 14.13 29.32
CA ILE A 146 6.65 14.96 30.28
C ILE A 146 5.13 14.75 30.10
N ALA A 147 4.63 14.72 28.89
CA ALA A 147 3.21 14.45 28.62
C ALA A 147 2.79 13.05 29.10
N GLU A 148 3.63 12.03 28.91
CA GLU A 148 3.36 10.68 29.44
C GLU A 148 3.38 10.62 30.97
N TRP A 149 4.27 11.36 31.60
CA TRP A 149 4.34 11.49 33.06
C TRP A 149 3.06 12.14 33.62
N VAL A 150 2.61 13.23 33.01
CA VAL A 150 1.37 13.94 33.42
C VAL A 150 0.16 13.02 33.27
N LYS A 151 0.05 12.29 32.16
CA LYS A 151 -1.01 11.31 31.96
C LYS A 151 -0.98 10.19 33.00
N SER A 152 0.20 9.67 33.32
CA SER A 152 0.36 8.62 34.33
C SER A 152 -0.02 9.11 35.73
N MET A 153 0.37 10.33 36.10
CA MET A 153 -0.08 10.95 37.36
C MET A 153 -1.59 11.13 37.39
N GLY A 154 -2.20 11.59 36.28
CA GLY A 154 -3.65 11.69 36.17
C GLY A 154 -4.37 10.38 36.43
N LYS A 155 -3.85 9.26 35.90
CA LYS A 155 -4.40 7.91 36.14
C LYS A 155 -4.35 7.53 37.60
N VAL A 156 -3.20 7.75 38.25
CA VAL A 156 -3.03 7.46 39.69
C VAL A 156 -4.04 8.26 40.52
N VAL A 157 -4.23 9.54 40.23
CA VAL A 157 -5.18 10.39 40.92
C VAL A 157 -6.63 9.88 40.75
N ILE A 158 -7.00 9.48 39.52
CA ILE A 158 -8.34 8.95 39.23
C ILE A 158 -8.57 7.64 39.97
N VAL A 159 -7.63 6.70 39.92
CA VAL A 159 -7.72 5.43 40.64
C VAL A 159 -7.83 5.68 42.15
N ALA A 160 -6.99 6.55 42.67
CA ALA A 160 -7.03 6.92 44.10
C ALA A 160 -8.39 7.55 44.51
N ALA A 161 -8.91 8.46 43.68
CA ALA A 161 -10.21 9.11 43.97
C ALA A 161 -11.38 8.12 43.95
N VAL A 162 -11.41 7.22 42.93
CA VAL A 162 -12.43 6.17 42.86
C VAL A 162 -12.32 5.21 44.05
N SER A 163 -11.12 4.76 44.37
CA SER A 163 -10.85 3.87 45.50
C SER A 163 -11.26 4.53 46.84
N TRP A 164 -10.89 5.79 47.01
CA TRP A 164 -11.26 6.57 48.19
C TRP A 164 -12.78 6.70 48.34
N LYS A 165 -13.46 7.08 47.27
CA LYS A 165 -14.93 7.20 47.31
C LYS A 165 -15.60 5.87 47.68
N LEU A 166 -15.19 4.77 47.07
CA LEU A 166 -15.70 3.45 47.38
C LEU A 166 -15.39 3.05 48.82
N ALA A 167 -14.15 3.30 49.30
CA ALA A 167 -13.79 3.02 50.69
C ALA A 167 -14.73 3.76 51.69
N VAL A 168 -14.97 5.06 51.44
CA VAL A 168 -15.90 5.85 52.28
C VAL A 168 -17.33 5.31 52.20
N ASP A 169 -17.84 5.00 50.98
CA ASP A 169 -19.22 4.52 50.80
C ASP A 169 -19.47 3.14 51.42
N TYR A 170 -18.42 2.28 51.48
CA TYR A 170 -18.55 0.93 52.02
C TYR A 170 -17.99 0.78 53.45
N ALA A 171 -17.28 1.75 54.02
CA ALA A 171 -16.77 1.69 55.40
C ALA A 171 -17.87 1.41 56.46
N PRO A 172 -19.06 2.05 56.42
CA PRO A 172 -20.12 1.72 57.36
C PRO A 172 -20.59 0.27 57.28
N LYS A 173 -20.65 -0.27 56.05
CA LYS A 173 -21.11 -1.64 55.81
C LYS A 173 -20.11 -2.70 56.25
N LEU A 174 -18.83 -2.35 56.39
CA LEU A 174 -17.82 -3.25 56.96
C LEU A 174 -18.08 -3.58 58.42
N VAL A 175 -18.73 -2.67 59.17
CA VAL A 175 -19.11 -2.92 60.56
C VAL A 175 -20.25 -3.95 60.64
N GLU A 176 -21.17 -3.93 59.67
CA GLU A 176 -22.27 -4.87 59.57
C GLU A 176 -21.82 -6.31 59.22
N LEU A 177 -20.60 -6.47 58.66
CA LEU A 177 -20.05 -7.77 58.33
C LEU A 177 -19.85 -8.70 59.54
N ALA A 178 -19.78 -8.14 60.78
CA ALA A 178 -19.70 -8.92 61.98
C ALA A 178 -20.95 -9.82 62.20
N ASP A 179 -22.09 -9.40 61.61
CA ASP A 179 -23.37 -10.10 61.72
C ASP A 179 -23.63 -11.09 60.59
N TYR A 180 -22.74 -11.11 59.56
CA TYR A 180 -22.86 -12.06 58.45
C TYR A 180 -22.17 -13.39 58.77
N ASP A 181 -22.69 -14.46 58.18
CA ASP A 181 -21.96 -15.71 58.10
C ASP A 181 -20.74 -15.61 57.18
N LEU A 182 -19.84 -16.57 57.26
CA LEU A 182 -18.62 -16.58 56.44
C LEU A 182 -18.90 -16.44 54.94
N ARG A 183 -19.96 -17.11 54.45
CA ARG A 183 -20.35 -17.08 53.05
C ARG A 183 -20.84 -15.70 52.62
N GLY A 184 -21.65 -15.05 53.46
CA GLY A 184 -22.14 -13.69 53.25
C GLY A 184 -21.01 -12.66 53.24
N SER A 185 -20.05 -12.80 54.17
CA SER A 185 -18.87 -11.91 54.23
C SER A 185 -17.99 -12.03 53.01
N VAL A 186 -17.74 -13.26 52.51
CA VAL A 186 -16.98 -13.48 51.28
C VAL A 186 -17.71 -12.91 50.06
N HIS A 187 -19.05 -13.15 49.98
CA HIS A 187 -19.85 -12.61 48.87
C HIS A 187 -19.83 -11.08 48.84
N PHE A 188 -19.96 -10.44 49.98
CA PHE A 188 -19.87 -8.99 50.11
C PHE A 188 -18.48 -8.47 49.64
N GLY A 189 -17.40 -9.12 50.12
CA GLY A 189 -16.04 -8.77 49.71
C GLY A 189 -15.83 -8.85 48.18
N VAL A 190 -16.27 -9.95 47.57
CA VAL A 190 -16.22 -10.12 46.11
C VAL A 190 -17.00 -9.03 45.38
N LEU A 191 -18.18 -8.68 45.88
CA LEU A 191 -19.04 -7.64 45.30
C LEU A 191 -18.40 -6.24 45.37
N VAL A 192 -17.75 -5.89 46.48
CA VAL A 192 -17.04 -4.62 46.66
C VAL A 192 -15.84 -4.55 45.72
N VAL A 193 -15.03 -5.65 45.64
CA VAL A 193 -13.90 -5.72 44.73
C VAL A 193 -14.36 -5.65 43.26
N ALA A 194 -15.43 -6.36 42.89
CA ALA A 194 -15.97 -6.30 41.53
C ALA A 194 -16.42 -4.88 41.14
N LYS A 195 -17.07 -4.15 42.04
CA LYS A 195 -17.44 -2.75 41.83
C LYS A 195 -16.23 -1.84 41.69
N LEU A 196 -15.22 -2.00 42.57
CA LEU A 196 -13.99 -1.24 42.49
C LEU A 196 -13.32 -1.44 41.13
N VAL A 197 -13.09 -2.68 40.73
CA VAL A 197 -12.49 -3.02 39.43
C VAL A 197 -13.34 -2.47 38.29
N GLY A 198 -14.65 -2.61 38.33
CA GLY A 198 -15.57 -2.11 37.32
C GLY A 198 -15.49 -0.60 37.13
N PHE A 199 -15.55 0.19 38.22
CA PHE A 199 -15.45 1.65 38.14
C PHE A 199 -14.06 2.12 37.69
N VAL A 200 -12.99 1.49 38.16
CA VAL A 200 -11.62 1.78 37.72
C VAL A 200 -11.45 1.47 36.26
N LEU A 201 -11.90 0.30 35.78
CA LEU A 201 -11.83 -0.06 34.37
C LEU A 201 -12.64 0.88 33.49
N LEU A 202 -13.83 1.30 33.93
CA LEU A 202 -14.63 2.26 33.17
C LEU A 202 -13.92 3.61 33.03
N ALA A 203 -13.36 4.12 34.12
CA ALA A 203 -12.60 5.38 34.11
C ALA A 203 -11.35 5.27 33.24
N MET A 204 -10.62 4.16 33.35
CA MET A 204 -9.43 3.89 32.51
C MET A 204 -9.79 3.70 31.04
N LEU A 205 -10.93 3.10 30.73
CA LEU A 205 -11.42 2.94 29.36
C LEU A 205 -11.68 4.31 28.71
N ALA A 206 -12.35 5.21 29.43
CA ALA A 206 -12.59 6.56 28.94
C ALA A 206 -11.28 7.31 28.65
N LEU A 207 -10.29 7.19 29.55
CA LEU A 207 -8.94 7.75 29.35
C LEU A 207 -8.21 7.09 28.17
N GLY A 208 -8.31 5.78 28.04
CA GLY A 208 -7.70 5.02 26.96
C GLY A 208 -8.23 5.41 25.57
N ILE A 209 -9.56 5.64 25.47
CA ILE A 209 -10.20 6.14 24.26
C ILE A 209 -9.70 7.55 23.93
N ALA A 210 -9.65 8.44 24.93
CA ALA A 210 -9.14 9.79 24.74
C ALA A 210 -7.66 9.80 24.32
N ASP A 211 -6.84 8.95 24.93
CA ASP A 211 -5.43 8.78 24.54
C ASP A 211 -5.30 8.26 23.10
N TYR A 212 -6.10 7.27 22.72
CA TYR A 212 -6.08 6.76 21.33
C TYR A 212 -6.46 7.85 20.32
N ALA A 213 -7.49 8.64 20.59
CA ALA A 213 -7.88 9.74 19.72
C ALA A 213 -6.75 10.78 19.59
N PHE A 214 -6.08 11.10 20.70
CA PHE A 214 -4.91 11.98 20.68
C PHE A 214 -3.74 11.41 19.88
N GLN A 215 -3.40 10.14 20.07
CA GLN A 215 -2.34 9.45 19.32
C GLN A 215 -2.66 9.39 17.81
N PHE A 216 -3.93 9.14 17.48
CA PHE A 216 -4.39 9.15 16.09
C PHE A 216 -4.23 10.53 15.44
N TRP A 217 -4.66 11.59 16.13
CA TRP A 217 -4.50 12.96 15.65
C TRP A 217 -3.02 13.33 15.51
N GLN A 218 -2.19 13.01 16.51
CA GLN A 218 -0.76 13.29 16.48
C GLN A 218 -0.04 12.54 15.33
N THR A 219 -0.38 11.28 15.12
CA THR A 219 0.18 10.48 14.02
C THR A 219 -0.22 11.06 12.67
N ARG A 220 -1.50 11.45 12.50
CA ARG A 220 -1.97 12.13 11.28
C ARG A 220 -1.19 13.43 11.05
N LYS A 221 -1.01 14.25 12.08
CA LYS A 221 -0.25 15.51 11.99
C LYS A 221 1.22 15.27 11.59
N LYS A 222 1.86 14.23 12.10
CA LYS A 222 3.23 13.87 11.72
C LYS A 222 3.35 13.41 10.26
N MET A 223 2.30 12.83 9.70
CA MET A 223 2.26 12.38 8.31
C MET A 223 1.91 13.49 7.31
N MET A 224 1.43 14.67 7.77
CA MET A 224 1.11 15.79 6.88
C MET A 224 2.33 16.22 6.07
N MET A 225 2.09 16.67 4.86
CA MET A 225 3.08 16.98 3.84
C MET A 225 3.13 18.48 3.54
N THR A 226 4.27 18.94 3.06
CA THR A 226 4.36 20.28 2.43
C THR A 226 3.85 20.17 0.99
N LEU A 227 3.41 21.29 0.41
CA LEU A 227 3.04 21.38 -1.01
C LEU A 227 4.16 20.89 -1.94
N LYS A 228 5.41 21.11 -1.55
CA LYS A 228 6.57 20.66 -2.33
C LYS A 228 6.69 19.15 -2.30
N GLU A 229 6.62 18.54 -1.08
CA GLU A 229 6.64 17.08 -0.93
C GLU A 229 5.52 16.41 -1.74
N LEU A 230 4.30 16.98 -1.70
CA LEU A 230 3.15 16.47 -2.46
C LEU A 230 3.39 16.52 -3.97
N LYS A 231 3.91 17.62 -4.49
CA LYS A 231 4.24 17.76 -5.93
C LYS A 231 5.35 16.80 -6.35
N ASP A 232 6.37 16.63 -5.54
CA ASP A 232 7.48 15.73 -5.83
C ASP A 232 7.03 14.26 -5.83
N GLU A 233 6.19 13.88 -4.87
CA GLU A 233 5.61 12.54 -4.82
C GLU A 233 4.65 12.26 -5.99
N THR A 234 3.85 13.26 -6.39
CA THR A 234 2.97 13.14 -7.57
C THR A 234 3.80 12.95 -8.85
N LYS A 235 4.92 13.69 -8.99
CA LYS A 235 5.85 13.49 -10.12
C LYS A 235 6.50 12.09 -10.13
N GLU A 236 6.83 11.55 -8.94
CA GLU A 236 7.36 10.18 -8.84
C GLU A 236 6.33 9.13 -9.27
N GLN A 237 5.06 9.32 -8.91
CA GLN A 237 3.99 8.37 -9.24
C GLN A 237 3.53 8.46 -10.70
N GLU A 238 3.32 9.66 -11.20
CA GLU A 238 2.78 9.90 -12.55
C GLU A 238 3.87 10.03 -13.62
N GLY A 239 5.13 10.21 -13.21
CA GLY A 239 6.26 10.57 -14.06
C GLY A 239 6.27 12.05 -14.41
N ASP A 240 7.45 12.58 -14.69
CA ASP A 240 7.62 13.98 -15.06
C ASP A 240 6.90 14.28 -16.42
N PRO A 241 5.96 15.23 -16.45
CA PRO A 241 5.27 15.61 -17.69
C PRO A 241 6.26 16.04 -18.81
N HIS A 242 7.38 16.66 -18.46
CA HIS A 242 8.43 17.02 -19.41
C HIS A 242 9.11 15.79 -20.03
N MET A 243 9.36 14.74 -19.25
CA MET A 243 9.90 13.50 -19.76
C MET A 243 8.90 12.77 -20.68
N LYS A 244 7.61 12.75 -20.32
CA LYS A 244 6.56 12.19 -21.20
C LYS A 244 6.45 12.99 -22.52
N ALA A 245 6.52 14.31 -22.47
CA ALA A 245 6.52 15.15 -23.66
C ALA A 245 7.75 14.89 -24.52
N ARG A 246 8.93 14.79 -23.91
CA ARG A 246 10.18 14.50 -24.64
C ARG A 246 10.18 13.11 -25.29
N VAL A 247 9.73 12.08 -24.57
CA VAL A 247 9.59 10.73 -25.15
C VAL A 247 8.64 10.77 -26.35
N ARG A 248 7.50 11.49 -26.23
CA ARG A 248 6.55 11.64 -27.35
C ARG A 248 7.18 12.35 -28.55
N SER A 249 7.95 13.42 -28.31
CA SER A 249 8.65 14.13 -29.41
C SER A 249 9.67 13.26 -30.09
N LEU A 250 10.48 12.52 -29.33
CA LEU A 250 11.46 11.55 -29.89
C LEU A 250 10.80 10.44 -30.71
N MET A 251 9.65 9.91 -30.23
CA MET A 251 8.87 8.92 -30.99
C MET A 251 8.34 9.50 -32.31
N HIS A 252 7.87 10.75 -32.30
CA HIS A 252 7.44 11.44 -33.52
C HIS A 252 8.60 11.66 -34.50
N GLU A 253 9.75 12.09 -33.99
CA GLU A 253 10.95 12.30 -34.80
C GLU A 253 11.46 11.00 -35.40
N ALA A 254 11.56 9.93 -34.64
CA ALA A 254 11.95 8.59 -35.13
C ALA A 254 10.94 8.04 -36.15
N SER A 255 9.65 8.31 -35.99
CA SER A 255 8.61 7.92 -36.95
C SER A 255 8.75 8.70 -38.28
N ARG A 256 9.05 10.01 -38.21
CA ARG A 256 9.31 10.84 -39.38
C ARG A 256 10.59 10.39 -40.11
N GLY A 257 11.66 10.08 -39.37
CA GLY A 257 12.90 9.56 -39.92
C GLY A 257 12.72 8.28 -40.69
N ARG A 258 12.00 7.32 -40.15
CA ARG A 258 11.65 6.05 -40.85
C ARG A 258 10.83 6.31 -42.10
N LEU A 259 9.79 7.14 -42.00
CA LEU A 259 8.97 7.49 -43.14
C LEU A 259 9.80 8.19 -44.26
N ALA A 260 10.75 9.04 -43.89
CA ALA A 260 11.64 9.70 -44.88
C ALA A 260 12.58 8.70 -45.58
N ALA A 261 13.06 7.70 -44.85
CA ALA A 261 13.87 6.60 -45.44
C ALA A 261 13.03 5.72 -46.39
N ASP A 262 11.85 5.32 -45.97
CA ASP A 262 10.91 4.55 -46.81
C ASP A 262 10.54 5.32 -48.08
N MET A 263 10.33 6.65 -47.96
CA MET A 263 10.02 7.53 -49.09
C MET A 263 11.16 7.64 -50.08
N ALA A 264 12.43 7.58 -49.64
CA ALA A 264 13.58 7.68 -50.54
C ALA A 264 13.61 6.55 -51.59
N GLU A 265 12.97 5.42 -51.30
CA GLU A 265 12.85 4.29 -52.22
C GLU A 265 11.64 4.41 -53.18
N ALA A 266 10.80 5.42 -52.99
CA ALA A 266 9.60 5.55 -53.80
C ALA A 266 9.89 6.06 -55.23
N THR A 267 9.26 5.44 -56.20
CA THR A 267 9.32 5.86 -57.62
C THR A 267 8.32 6.96 -57.93
N VAL A 268 7.14 6.90 -57.33
CA VAL A 268 6.05 7.85 -57.52
C VAL A 268 5.14 7.94 -56.28
N VAL A 269 4.54 9.11 -56.06
CA VAL A 269 3.47 9.28 -55.07
C VAL A 269 2.17 9.54 -55.78
N ILE A 270 1.18 8.66 -55.53
CA ILE A 270 -0.17 8.77 -56.05
C ILE A 270 -1.01 9.42 -54.96
N SER A 271 -1.66 10.52 -55.24
CA SER A 271 -2.35 11.32 -54.22
C SER A 271 -3.79 11.70 -54.58
N ASN A 272 -4.62 11.76 -53.55
CA ASN A 272 -5.87 12.53 -53.54
C ASN A 272 -5.56 13.85 -52.79
N PRO A 273 -5.91 15.03 -53.30
CA PRO A 273 -5.40 16.31 -52.80
C PRO A 273 -5.51 16.55 -51.32
N SER A 274 -6.59 16.13 -50.69
CA SER A 274 -6.84 16.43 -49.29
C SER A 274 -6.61 15.27 -48.33
N HIS A 275 -6.81 14.03 -48.77
CA HIS A 275 -7.02 12.94 -47.82
C HIS A 275 -6.03 11.79 -47.92
N TYR A 276 -5.62 11.37 -49.11
CA TYR A 276 -4.83 10.14 -49.30
C TYR A 276 -3.54 10.41 -50.05
N SER A 277 -2.46 9.75 -49.62
CA SER A 277 -1.21 9.68 -50.38
C SER A 277 -0.59 8.28 -50.22
N VAL A 278 -0.22 7.69 -51.31
CA VAL A 278 0.40 6.35 -51.36
C VAL A 278 1.64 6.46 -52.19
N ALA A 279 2.79 6.08 -51.63
CA ALA A 279 4.07 6.02 -52.28
C ALA A 279 4.31 4.59 -52.79
N VAL A 280 4.68 4.47 -54.07
CA VAL A 280 4.87 3.21 -54.76
C VAL A 280 6.30 3.14 -55.22
N LYS A 281 6.96 2.00 -54.97
CA LYS A 281 8.28 1.62 -55.49
C LYS A 281 8.10 0.65 -56.64
N TYR A 282 8.78 0.93 -57.73
CA TYR A 282 8.88 0.01 -58.89
C TYR A 282 10.24 0.17 -59.56
N ASP A 283 10.96 -0.92 -59.71
CA ASP A 283 12.27 -0.96 -60.38
C ASP A 283 12.14 -1.55 -61.78
N VAL A 284 12.50 -0.74 -62.79
CA VAL A 284 12.51 -1.18 -64.18
C VAL A 284 13.74 -2.05 -64.39
N GLY A 285 13.54 -3.34 -64.50
CA GLY A 285 14.61 -4.32 -64.69
C GLY A 285 14.67 -5.43 -63.65
N GLN A 286 13.91 -5.30 -62.59
CA GLN A 286 13.68 -6.41 -61.66
C GLN A 286 12.29 -7.04 -61.92
N PRO A 287 12.20 -8.38 -62.06
CA PRO A 287 10.89 -9.03 -62.18
C PRO A 287 10.14 -8.99 -60.86
N GLY A 288 9.07 -8.20 -60.79
CA GLY A 288 8.22 -8.14 -59.61
C GLY A 288 7.09 -7.11 -59.69
N PRO A 289 6.02 -7.25 -58.91
CA PRO A 289 4.96 -6.26 -58.85
C PRO A 289 5.43 -5.01 -58.13
N PRO A 290 4.83 -3.83 -58.44
CA PRO A 290 5.07 -2.61 -57.65
C PRO A 290 4.66 -2.80 -56.16
N ILE A 291 5.45 -2.20 -55.27
CA ILE A 291 5.27 -2.33 -53.80
C ILE A 291 4.94 -0.99 -53.18
N ILE A 292 4.08 -0.98 -52.17
CA ILE A 292 3.76 0.22 -51.40
C ILE A 292 4.81 0.44 -50.31
N VAL A 293 5.55 1.53 -50.38
CA VAL A 293 6.59 1.91 -49.38
C VAL A 293 6.06 2.85 -48.32
N ALA A 294 5.07 3.67 -48.63
CA ALA A 294 4.39 4.50 -47.62
C ALA A 294 2.94 4.76 -47.99
N ARG A 295 2.06 4.90 -46.98
CA ARG A 295 0.68 5.32 -47.15
C ARG A 295 0.27 6.25 -46.03
N GLY A 296 -0.58 7.22 -46.31
CA GLY A 296 -1.06 8.17 -45.29
C GLY A 296 -2.46 8.68 -45.57
N LEU A 297 -3.13 9.01 -44.48
CA LEU A 297 -4.42 9.71 -44.44
C LEU A 297 -4.22 11.07 -43.82
N ASP A 298 -4.93 12.11 -44.29
CA ASP A 298 -4.95 13.50 -43.79
C ASP A 298 -3.53 14.06 -43.48
N LYS A 299 -3.20 14.27 -42.19
CA LYS A 299 -1.90 14.82 -41.77
C LYS A 299 -0.71 13.98 -42.27
N ARG A 300 -0.86 12.65 -42.24
CA ARG A 300 0.20 11.76 -42.75
C ARG A 300 0.31 11.80 -44.26
N ALA A 301 -0.81 12.00 -44.97
CA ALA A 301 -0.79 12.18 -46.42
C ALA A 301 -0.10 13.49 -46.82
N GLN A 302 -0.29 14.57 -46.04
CA GLN A 302 0.41 15.84 -46.25
C GLN A 302 1.91 15.67 -46.01
N LEU A 303 2.31 14.98 -44.94
CA LEU A 303 3.73 14.71 -44.66
C LEU A 303 4.40 13.91 -45.81
N ILE A 304 3.73 12.89 -46.37
CA ILE A 304 4.21 12.12 -47.51
C ILE A 304 4.39 13.04 -48.72
N LYS A 305 3.48 13.98 -48.96
CA LYS A 305 3.60 14.94 -50.10
C LYS A 305 4.74 15.94 -49.89
N GLU A 306 4.98 16.38 -48.66
CA GLU A 306 6.11 17.25 -48.33
C GLU A 306 7.46 16.52 -48.51
N LEU A 307 7.55 15.28 -48.02
CA LEU A 307 8.73 14.44 -48.20
C LEU A 307 8.99 14.12 -49.71
N ALA A 308 7.92 13.83 -50.44
CA ALA A 308 8.04 13.63 -51.89
C ALA A 308 8.60 14.89 -52.61
N ARG A 309 8.15 16.07 -52.16
CA ARG A 309 8.66 17.35 -52.73
C ARG A 309 10.12 17.58 -52.38
N SER A 310 10.51 17.35 -51.13
CA SER A 310 11.91 17.56 -50.68
C SER A 310 12.88 16.55 -51.28
N GLN A 311 12.44 15.33 -51.59
CA GLN A 311 13.23 14.28 -52.19
C GLN A 311 13.12 14.20 -53.73
N GLY A 312 12.40 15.14 -54.35
CA GLY A 312 12.25 15.18 -55.81
C GLY A 312 11.43 14.02 -56.41
N ILE A 313 10.61 13.38 -55.62
CA ILE A 313 9.76 12.25 -56.05
C ILE A 313 8.53 12.80 -56.80
N PRO A 314 8.27 12.33 -58.04
CA PRO A 314 7.12 12.77 -58.83
C PRO A 314 5.81 12.46 -58.12
N ARG A 315 4.88 13.42 -58.17
CA ARG A 315 3.53 13.28 -57.62
C ARG A 315 2.50 13.29 -58.74
N VAL A 316 1.61 12.33 -58.72
CA VAL A 316 0.51 12.22 -59.67
C VAL A 316 -0.81 12.27 -58.88
N GLU A 317 -1.69 13.15 -59.29
CA GLU A 317 -3.01 13.23 -58.71
C GLU A 317 -3.95 12.28 -59.40
N ASN A 318 -4.35 11.24 -58.69
CA ASN A 318 -5.38 10.29 -59.18
C ASN A 318 -6.25 9.87 -57.96
N ARG A 319 -7.41 10.56 -57.81
CA ARG A 319 -8.26 10.39 -56.63
C ARG A 319 -8.81 8.96 -56.47
N PRO A 320 -9.41 8.32 -57.52
CA PRO A 320 -9.90 6.96 -57.36
C PRO A 320 -8.81 5.94 -57.09
N LEU A 321 -7.65 6.04 -57.74
CA LEU A 321 -6.55 5.11 -57.56
C LEU A 321 -5.90 5.27 -56.16
N ALA A 322 -5.70 6.49 -55.68
CA ALA A 322 -5.16 6.73 -54.34
C ALA A 322 -6.07 6.14 -53.24
N ARG A 323 -7.40 6.24 -53.37
CA ARG A 323 -8.35 5.63 -52.45
C ARG A 323 -8.31 4.11 -52.50
N ALA A 324 -8.29 3.52 -53.70
CA ALA A 324 -8.27 2.09 -53.90
C ALA A 324 -6.99 1.46 -53.32
N LEU A 325 -5.83 2.04 -53.61
CA LEU A 325 -4.54 1.60 -53.04
C LEU A 325 -4.50 1.72 -51.53
N TYR A 326 -4.99 2.84 -50.99
CA TYR A 326 -5.04 3.01 -49.53
C TYR A 326 -5.95 1.99 -48.83
N ALA A 327 -7.11 1.67 -49.43
CA ALA A 327 -8.07 0.76 -48.85
C ALA A 327 -7.62 -0.71 -48.90
N GLN A 328 -6.98 -1.10 -50.01
CA GLN A 328 -6.70 -2.52 -50.33
C GLN A 328 -5.32 -2.97 -49.92
N CYS A 329 -4.33 -2.07 -49.76
CA CYS A 329 -2.93 -2.43 -49.56
C CYS A 329 -2.36 -1.81 -48.28
N LYS A 330 -1.46 -2.53 -47.63
CA LYS A 330 -0.65 -2.04 -46.50
C LYS A 330 0.76 -1.66 -46.98
N VAL A 331 1.55 -1.03 -46.10
CA VAL A 331 2.97 -0.78 -46.40
C VAL A 331 3.71 -2.13 -46.48
N GLY A 332 4.49 -2.34 -47.51
CA GLY A 332 5.18 -3.58 -47.81
C GLY A 332 4.41 -4.53 -48.72
N ASP A 333 3.11 -4.28 -48.95
CA ASP A 333 2.31 -5.15 -49.83
C ASP A 333 2.60 -4.86 -51.31
N ALA A 334 2.56 -5.92 -52.10
CA ALA A 334 2.47 -5.82 -53.53
C ALA A 334 1.07 -5.30 -53.96
N ILE A 335 1.01 -4.54 -55.03
CA ILE A 335 -0.26 -4.01 -55.54
C ILE A 335 -1.09 -5.17 -56.10
N PRO A 336 -2.41 -5.22 -55.81
CA PRO A 336 -3.34 -6.26 -56.35
C PRO A 336 -3.45 -6.21 -57.87
N ALA A 337 -3.61 -7.37 -58.54
CA ALA A 337 -3.70 -7.49 -60.00
C ALA A 337 -4.77 -6.56 -60.60
N GLY A 338 -5.91 -6.35 -59.92
CA GLY A 338 -6.99 -5.46 -60.39
C GLY A 338 -6.60 -3.97 -60.45
N LEU A 339 -5.46 -3.57 -59.89
CA LEU A 339 -4.97 -2.19 -59.93
C LEU A 339 -3.70 -2.04 -60.80
N TYR A 340 -3.20 -3.12 -61.39
CA TYR A 340 -1.94 -3.10 -62.15
C TYR A 340 -2.02 -2.15 -63.36
N GLU A 341 -3.09 -2.18 -64.14
CA GLU A 341 -3.25 -1.33 -65.32
C GLU A 341 -3.21 0.15 -64.97
N ALA A 342 -3.97 0.56 -63.96
CA ALA A 342 -3.98 1.94 -63.51
C ALA A 342 -2.68 2.42 -62.92
N VAL A 343 -1.95 1.56 -62.19
CA VAL A 343 -0.63 1.90 -61.68
C VAL A 343 0.44 1.91 -62.79
N ALA A 344 0.39 1.00 -63.74
CA ALA A 344 1.29 0.97 -64.88
C ALA A 344 1.14 2.24 -65.74
N GLU A 345 -0.10 2.73 -65.96
CA GLU A 345 -0.34 3.99 -66.64
C GLU A 345 0.32 5.18 -65.94
N VAL A 346 0.19 5.28 -64.59
CA VAL A 346 0.87 6.30 -63.80
C VAL A 346 2.36 6.19 -63.85
N LEU A 347 2.91 4.99 -63.74
CA LEU A 347 4.35 4.78 -63.85
C LEU A 347 4.89 5.14 -65.26
N ALA A 348 4.23 4.72 -66.33
CA ALA A 348 4.58 5.08 -67.68
C ALA A 348 4.53 6.59 -67.93
N PHE A 349 3.57 7.27 -67.36
CA PHE A 349 3.51 8.76 -67.36
C PHE A 349 4.72 9.37 -66.68
N VAL A 350 5.07 8.90 -65.49
CA VAL A 350 6.22 9.40 -64.70
C VAL A 350 7.55 9.15 -65.44
N TYR A 351 7.73 7.97 -66.05
CA TYR A 351 8.93 7.67 -66.82
C TYR A 351 9.08 8.54 -68.09
N ARG A 352 7.95 8.82 -68.78
CA ARG A 352 7.93 9.78 -69.91
C ARG A 352 8.30 11.20 -69.47
N LEU A 353 7.77 11.65 -68.33
CA LEU A 353 8.12 12.95 -67.76
C LEU A 353 9.60 13.04 -67.39
N ARG A 354 10.19 11.99 -66.80
CA ARG A 354 11.65 11.94 -66.51
C ARG A 354 12.49 11.99 -67.78
N ALA A 355 12.10 11.30 -68.83
CA ALA A 355 12.79 11.30 -70.09
C ALA A 355 12.73 12.67 -70.82
N SER A 356 11.60 13.39 -70.75
CA SER A 356 11.41 14.68 -71.40
C SER A 356 12.07 15.87 -70.69
N HIS A 357 12.34 15.76 -69.37
CA HIS A 357 12.91 16.87 -68.54
C HIS A 357 14.39 16.69 -68.19
N GLY A 358 15.11 15.70 -68.84
CA GLY A 358 16.54 15.48 -68.59
C GLY A 358 16.96 15.22 -67.16
N TYR A 359 16.05 14.71 -66.35
CA TYR A 359 16.32 14.34 -64.96
C TYR A 359 17.07 13.00 -64.91
N ALA A 360 18.39 13.04 -65.24
CA ALA A 360 19.34 11.97 -64.91
C ALA A 360 19.62 12.05 -63.40
N GLY A 361 18.70 11.56 -62.61
CA GLY A 361 18.96 11.31 -61.17
C GLY A 361 19.88 10.10 -61.07
N GLY A 362 21.19 10.36 -60.86
CA GLY A 362 22.25 9.37 -60.85
C GLY A 362 22.03 8.30 -59.79
N ALA A 363 21.91 7.08 -60.30
CA ALA A 363 22.40 5.93 -59.57
C ALA A 363 23.93 5.92 -59.74
N GLN A 364 24.70 6.31 -58.74
CA GLN A 364 26.12 6.00 -58.69
C GLN A 364 26.26 4.53 -58.27
N PRO A 365 26.90 3.71 -59.12
CA PRO A 365 27.32 2.39 -58.68
C PRO A 365 28.43 2.57 -57.66
N GLY A 366 28.28 1.92 -56.50
CA GLY A 366 29.32 1.84 -55.50
C GLY A 366 30.59 1.24 -56.09
N THR A 367 31.62 2.05 -56.16
CA THR A 367 33.00 1.58 -56.27
C THR A 367 33.50 1.32 -54.86
N GLY A 368 33.71 0.03 -54.59
CA GLY A 368 34.51 -0.39 -53.46
C GLY A 368 35.98 0.05 -53.65
N ILE A 369 36.73 -0.18 -52.66
CA ILE A 369 38.17 -0.32 -52.43
C ILE A 369 38.67 0.63 -51.35
N ALA A 370 39.05 0.00 -50.34
CA ALA A 370 40.18 -0.16 -49.47
C ALA A 370 39.84 0.04 -48.02
#